data_c734ff2456a2ae9385de28e31fe0a0a5
#
_entry.id   c734ff2456a2ae9385de28e31fe0a0a5
#
_cell.length_a   1.000
_cell.length_b   1.000
_cell.length_c   1.000
_cell.angle_alpha   90.00
_cell.angle_beta   90.00
_cell.angle_gamma   90.00
#
_symmetry.space_group_name_H-M   'P 1'
#
loop_
_entity.id
_entity.type
_entity.pdbx_description
1 polymer ?
#
loop_
_entity_poly.entity_id
_entity_poly.type
_entity_poly.pdbx_seq_one_letter_code
_entity_poly.pdbx_strand_id
1 'polypeptide(L)'
;MTKKQFTKDIIKLDDVDKTCNKIINKLKSDVYSLLGRKGGIVGISGGIDSSVSLALAVKALGSENVIGIMLPEKDSSPDSKEFALKLANKFGVRTIEENITATLEGFGCYKRRDEAMSRVFPEYNPLDFKSKISIKQNVLMQNMPSVFSLTIIDKNGLEKSKILPIREYLQIVAASNFKQRSRMSMLYYHAEANHYAVIGTPNKHEVEQGFFVKYGDGGADVMPIGDLYKNQVYELAEYLEVPKEIIERTPTTDTYSAEQTQEEFFYQLPFHLLDLLWYGWENGYQPDEVGKALDLSAEQVKHAYQTFERKNKTTEYLRMSPIRDYK
;
A
#
# COMPACT_ATOMS: atom_id res chain seq x y z
N MET A 1 5.13 -28.00 18.57
CA MET A 1 5.65 -28.19 17.20
C MET A 1 7.08 -27.67 17.18
N THR A 2 8.04 -28.43 16.71
CA THR A 2 9.41 -27.96 16.51
C THR A 2 9.42 -26.85 15.49
N LYS A 3 10.00 -25.71 15.82
CA LYS A 3 10.13 -24.55 14.94
C LYS A 3 10.94 -24.93 13.71
N LYS A 4 10.45 -24.63 12.50
CA LYS A 4 11.22 -24.86 11.26
C LYS A 4 12.53 -24.07 11.33
N GLN A 5 13.62 -24.60 10.78
CA GLN A 5 14.87 -23.84 10.61
C GLN A 5 14.61 -22.64 9.71
N PHE A 6 15.16 -21.47 10.04
CA PHE A 6 15.02 -20.28 9.21
C PHE A 6 15.83 -20.41 7.93
N THR A 7 15.17 -20.17 6.79
CA THR A 7 15.78 -20.17 5.45
C THR A 7 15.22 -19.04 4.60
N LYS A 8 15.89 -18.71 3.49
CA LYS A 8 15.40 -17.70 2.52
C LYS A 8 14.06 -18.08 1.87
N ASP A 9 13.69 -19.36 1.90
CA ASP A 9 12.44 -19.86 1.32
C ASP A 9 11.30 -20.03 2.34
N ILE A 10 11.54 -19.67 3.61
CA ILE A 10 10.60 -19.94 4.70
C ILE A 10 9.23 -19.26 4.55
N ILE A 11 9.19 -18.16 3.79
CA ILE A 11 7.95 -17.40 3.49
C ILE A 11 7.25 -17.84 2.20
N LYS A 12 7.87 -18.68 1.38
CA LYS A 12 7.21 -19.19 0.18
C LYS A 12 5.94 -19.95 0.54
N LEU A 13 4.96 -19.84 -0.30
CA LEU A 13 3.72 -20.61 -0.14
C LEU A 13 4.02 -22.10 -0.36
N ASP A 14 3.73 -22.94 0.66
CA ASP A 14 3.91 -24.39 0.54
C ASP A 14 3.09 -24.98 -0.63
N ASP A 15 1.93 -24.37 -0.91
CA ASP A 15 1.01 -24.76 -1.99
C ASP A 15 0.20 -23.53 -2.40
N VAL A 16 0.55 -22.97 -3.56
CA VAL A 16 -0.06 -21.74 -4.09
C VAL A 16 -1.53 -21.97 -4.45
N ASP A 17 -1.85 -23.11 -5.07
CA ASP A 17 -3.22 -23.46 -5.45
C ASP A 17 -4.13 -23.58 -4.21
N LYS A 18 -3.69 -24.31 -3.21
CA LYS A 18 -4.42 -24.46 -1.95
C LYS A 18 -4.62 -23.13 -1.23
N THR A 19 -3.59 -22.29 -1.20
CA THR A 19 -3.67 -20.95 -0.59
C THR A 19 -4.65 -20.08 -1.35
N CYS A 20 -4.55 -20.05 -2.68
CA CYS A 20 -5.45 -19.30 -3.55
C CYS A 20 -6.90 -19.73 -3.34
N ASN A 21 -7.18 -21.04 -3.38
CA ASN A 21 -8.52 -21.60 -3.17
C ASN A 21 -9.07 -21.29 -1.77
N LYS A 22 -8.25 -21.30 -0.74
CA LYS A 22 -8.64 -20.89 0.62
C LYS A 22 -9.10 -19.44 0.66
N ILE A 23 -8.34 -18.52 0.04
CA ILE A 23 -8.69 -17.10 -0.03
C ILE A 23 -9.98 -16.90 -0.83
N ILE A 24 -10.11 -17.51 -2.00
CA ILE A 24 -11.31 -17.45 -2.85
C ILE A 24 -12.55 -17.90 -2.08
N ASN A 25 -12.50 -19.06 -1.43
CA ASN A 25 -13.63 -19.59 -0.68
C ASN A 25 -13.99 -18.69 0.51
N LYS A 26 -13.00 -18.18 1.23
CA LYS A 26 -13.20 -17.25 2.34
C LYS A 26 -13.85 -15.94 1.85
N LEU A 27 -13.30 -15.34 0.80
CA LEU A 27 -13.82 -14.09 0.21
C LEU A 27 -15.27 -14.26 -0.26
N LYS A 28 -15.58 -15.37 -0.93
CA LYS A 28 -16.94 -15.70 -1.36
C LYS A 28 -17.90 -15.81 -0.17
N SER A 29 -17.51 -16.52 0.88
CA SER A 29 -18.30 -16.65 2.12
C SER A 29 -18.48 -15.31 2.82
N ASP A 30 -17.43 -14.48 2.91
CA ASP A 30 -17.50 -13.19 3.58
C ASP A 30 -18.45 -12.23 2.85
N VAL A 31 -18.33 -12.14 1.52
CA VAL A 31 -19.18 -11.25 0.73
C VAL A 31 -20.64 -11.68 0.74
N TYR A 32 -20.91 -12.94 0.43
CA TYR A 32 -22.30 -13.39 0.28
C TYR A 32 -22.98 -13.74 1.59
N SER A 33 -22.29 -14.46 2.49
CA SER A 33 -22.91 -15.01 3.70
C SER A 33 -22.75 -14.08 4.91
N LEU A 34 -21.56 -13.53 5.15
CA LEU A 34 -21.31 -12.69 6.33
C LEU A 34 -21.83 -11.26 6.12
N LEU A 35 -21.52 -10.64 4.97
CA LEU A 35 -21.89 -9.26 4.67
C LEU A 35 -23.24 -9.13 3.95
N GLY A 36 -23.78 -10.24 3.40
CA GLY A 36 -25.03 -10.23 2.64
C GLY A 36 -24.97 -9.36 1.38
N ARG A 37 -23.78 -9.20 0.78
CA ARG A 37 -23.59 -8.40 -0.43
C ARG A 37 -23.68 -9.24 -1.69
N LYS A 38 -23.97 -8.61 -2.84
CA LYS A 38 -24.19 -9.30 -4.13
C LYS A 38 -22.95 -9.38 -5.01
N GLY A 39 -21.87 -8.69 -4.65
CA GLY A 39 -20.64 -8.62 -5.44
C GLY A 39 -19.59 -7.75 -4.77
N GLY A 40 -18.57 -7.34 -5.52
CA GLY A 40 -17.43 -6.58 -5.00
C GLY A 40 -17.00 -5.40 -5.85
N ILE A 41 -16.60 -4.33 -5.19
CA ILE A 41 -15.92 -3.16 -5.78
C ILE A 41 -14.44 -3.25 -5.46
N VAL A 42 -13.58 -3.11 -6.44
CA VAL A 42 -12.12 -3.05 -6.28
C VAL A 42 -11.58 -1.76 -6.86
N GLY A 43 -10.85 -0.99 -6.07
CA GLY A 43 -10.06 0.13 -6.58
C GLY A 43 -8.84 -0.40 -7.34
N ILE A 44 -8.73 -0.14 -8.63
CA ILE A 44 -7.63 -0.62 -9.48
C ILE A 44 -6.69 0.51 -9.87
N SER A 45 -5.44 0.40 -9.46
CA SER A 45 -4.38 1.40 -9.70
C SER A 45 -3.36 0.98 -10.76
N GLY A 46 -3.48 -0.23 -11.31
CA GLY A 46 -2.45 -0.83 -12.15
C GLY A 46 -1.23 -1.33 -11.38
N GLY A 47 -1.27 -1.33 -10.04
CA GLY A 47 -0.26 -1.95 -9.17
C GLY A 47 -0.59 -3.40 -8.85
N ILE A 48 0.43 -4.19 -8.45
CA ILE A 48 0.32 -5.64 -8.25
C ILE A 48 -0.71 -6.02 -7.18
N ASP A 49 -0.77 -5.30 -6.04
CA ASP A 49 -1.68 -5.61 -4.94
C ASP A 49 -3.15 -5.50 -5.36
N SER A 50 -3.52 -4.39 -6.02
CA SER A 50 -4.87 -4.20 -6.56
C SER A 50 -5.20 -5.21 -7.65
N SER A 51 -4.20 -5.66 -8.42
CA SER A 51 -4.37 -6.63 -9.49
C SER A 51 -4.66 -8.03 -8.95
N VAL A 52 -3.93 -8.47 -7.93
CA VAL A 52 -4.17 -9.75 -7.25
C VAL A 52 -5.52 -9.74 -6.54
N SER A 53 -5.85 -8.63 -5.85
CA SER A 53 -7.16 -8.49 -5.19
C SER A 53 -8.32 -8.56 -6.19
N LEU A 54 -8.20 -7.92 -7.37
CA LEU A 54 -9.21 -8.02 -8.44
C LEU A 54 -9.33 -9.45 -8.96
N ALA A 55 -8.21 -10.11 -9.27
CA ALA A 55 -8.21 -11.47 -9.79
C ALA A 55 -8.84 -12.47 -8.81
N LEU A 56 -8.52 -12.36 -7.50
CA LEU A 56 -9.15 -13.14 -6.44
C LEU A 56 -10.65 -12.87 -6.34
N ALA A 57 -11.07 -11.60 -6.46
CA ALA A 57 -12.47 -11.22 -6.44
C ALA A 57 -13.25 -11.85 -7.61
N VAL A 58 -12.69 -11.81 -8.81
CA VAL A 58 -13.28 -12.43 -10.00
C VAL A 58 -13.40 -13.95 -9.84
N LYS A 59 -12.37 -14.61 -9.33
CA LYS A 59 -12.41 -16.05 -9.05
C LYS A 59 -13.45 -16.42 -7.98
N ALA A 60 -13.65 -15.55 -6.99
CA ALA A 60 -14.61 -15.80 -5.90
C ALA A 60 -16.07 -15.49 -6.27
N LEU A 61 -16.32 -14.43 -7.03
CA LEU A 61 -17.64 -13.83 -7.19
C LEU A 61 -18.17 -13.91 -8.63
N GLY A 62 -17.31 -14.18 -9.62
CA GLY A 62 -17.61 -14.05 -11.06
C GLY A 62 -17.36 -12.63 -11.56
N SER A 63 -16.89 -12.49 -12.81
CA SER A 63 -16.55 -11.18 -13.39
C SER A 63 -17.74 -10.23 -13.49
N GLU A 64 -18.94 -10.77 -13.68
CA GLU A 64 -20.20 -10.05 -13.74
C GLU A 64 -20.62 -9.40 -12.40
N ASN A 65 -20.10 -9.91 -11.29
CA ASN A 65 -20.35 -9.42 -9.93
C ASN A 65 -19.17 -8.60 -9.35
N VAL A 66 -18.20 -8.21 -10.18
CA VAL A 66 -17.06 -7.39 -9.77
C VAL A 66 -17.01 -6.14 -10.65
N ILE A 67 -16.76 -4.99 -10.03
CA ILE A 67 -16.53 -3.73 -10.75
C ILE A 67 -15.17 -3.17 -10.32
N GLY A 68 -14.32 -2.88 -11.30
CA GLY A 68 -13.05 -2.20 -11.11
C GLY A 68 -13.21 -0.68 -11.19
N ILE A 69 -12.83 0.06 -10.16
CA ILE A 69 -12.93 1.52 -10.14
C ILE A 69 -11.55 2.13 -10.29
N MET A 70 -11.36 2.95 -11.30
CA MET A 70 -10.18 3.79 -11.49
C MET A 70 -10.46 5.18 -10.95
N LEU A 71 -9.60 5.68 -10.08
CA LEU A 71 -9.77 6.93 -9.34
C LEU A 71 -8.56 7.87 -9.57
N PRO A 72 -8.34 8.31 -10.84
CA PRO A 72 -7.23 9.19 -11.14
C PRO A 72 -7.42 10.58 -10.54
N GLU A 73 -6.30 11.24 -10.28
CA GLU A 73 -6.24 12.66 -9.93
C GLU A 73 -5.04 13.30 -10.66
N LYS A 74 -4.84 14.61 -10.55
CA LYS A 74 -3.88 15.34 -11.39
C LYS A 74 -2.41 14.91 -11.22
N ASP A 75 -2.01 14.35 -10.06
CA ASP A 75 -0.65 13.85 -9.83
C ASP A 75 -0.51 12.34 -10.16
N SER A 76 -1.60 11.66 -10.59
CA SER A 76 -1.57 10.24 -10.94
C SER A 76 -0.74 9.96 -12.19
N SER A 77 0.01 8.84 -12.18
CA SER A 77 0.75 8.40 -13.37
C SER A 77 -0.18 8.04 -14.51
N PRO A 78 0.08 8.51 -15.74
CA PRO A 78 -0.71 8.16 -16.92
C PRO A 78 -0.77 6.64 -17.18
N ASP A 79 0.34 5.93 -16.94
CA ASP A 79 0.48 4.49 -17.17
C ASP A 79 -0.44 3.66 -16.26
N SER A 80 -0.76 4.18 -15.07
CA SER A 80 -1.63 3.49 -14.11
C SER A 80 -3.01 3.15 -14.70
N LYS A 81 -3.57 4.04 -15.51
CA LYS A 81 -4.85 3.81 -16.21
C LYS A 81 -4.73 2.71 -17.25
N GLU A 82 -3.67 2.72 -18.07
CA GLU A 82 -3.44 1.69 -19.09
C GLU A 82 -3.34 0.30 -18.48
N PHE A 83 -2.53 0.14 -17.42
CA PHE A 83 -2.39 -1.13 -16.71
C PHE A 83 -3.70 -1.58 -16.06
N ALA A 84 -4.47 -0.66 -15.46
CA ALA A 84 -5.77 -0.98 -14.88
C ALA A 84 -6.77 -1.48 -15.93
N LEU A 85 -6.82 -0.86 -17.11
CA LEU A 85 -7.67 -1.30 -18.22
C LEU A 85 -7.22 -2.63 -18.79
N LYS A 86 -5.91 -2.85 -18.95
CA LYS A 86 -5.34 -4.13 -19.40
C LYS A 86 -5.72 -5.28 -18.45
N LEU A 87 -5.62 -5.04 -17.15
CA LEU A 87 -6.04 -5.98 -16.12
C LEU A 87 -7.53 -6.30 -16.23
N ALA A 88 -8.38 -5.26 -16.26
CA ALA A 88 -9.82 -5.42 -16.31
C ALA A 88 -10.28 -6.18 -17.56
N ASN A 89 -9.71 -5.86 -18.73
CA ASN A 89 -9.98 -6.57 -19.96
C ASN A 89 -9.59 -8.05 -19.89
N LYS A 90 -8.43 -8.38 -19.32
CA LYS A 90 -8.00 -9.77 -19.14
C LYS A 90 -8.99 -10.58 -18.30
N PHE A 91 -9.52 -10.03 -17.24
CA PHE A 91 -10.44 -10.70 -16.34
C PHE A 91 -11.92 -10.50 -16.68
N GLY A 92 -12.24 -9.79 -17.77
CA GLY A 92 -13.61 -9.54 -18.20
C GLY A 92 -14.43 -8.69 -17.23
N VAL A 93 -13.77 -7.76 -16.52
CA VAL A 93 -14.38 -6.94 -15.48
C VAL A 93 -14.85 -5.60 -16.05
N ARG A 94 -16.08 -5.20 -15.73
CA ARG A 94 -16.58 -3.86 -15.98
C ARG A 94 -15.78 -2.82 -15.22
N THR A 95 -15.41 -1.71 -15.87
CA THR A 95 -14.70 -0.61 -15.22
C THR A 95 -15.51 0.68 -15.17
N ILE A 96 -15.24 1.49 -14.16
CA ILE A 96 -15.74 2.86 -14.04
C ILE A 96 -14.52 3.74 -13.74
N GLU A 97 -14.48 4.93 -14.36
CA GLU A 97 -13.46 5.94 -14.08
C GLU A 97 -14.11 7.15 -13.41
N GLU A 98 -13.59 7.50 -12.23
CA GLU A 98 -14.01 8.64 -11.44
C GLU A 98 -12.80 9.55 -11.16
N ASN A 99 -12.69 10.66 -11.89
CA ASN A 99 -11.64 11.63 -11.66
C ASN A 99 -11.95 12.47 -10.41
N ILE A 100 -11.12 12.30 -9.37
CA ILE A 100 -11.32 12.95 -8.07
C ILE A 100 -10.61 14.31 -7.93
N THR A 101 -10.01 14.85 -8.99
CA THR A 101 -9.27 16.13 -8.96
C THR A 101 -10.11 17.28 -8.43
N ALA A 102 -11.32 17.47 -8.96
CA ALA A 102 -12.21 18.55 -8.52
C ALA A 102 -12.62 18.44 -7.04
N THR A 103 -12.84 17.22 -6.54
CA THR A 103 -13.11 16.97 -5.12
C THR A 103 -11.92 17.36 -4.26
N LEU A 104 -10.72 17.00 -4.67
CA LEU A 104 -9.48 17.34 -3.95
C LEU A 104 -9.18 18.84 -3.98
N GLU A 105 -9.50 19.52 -5.07
CA GLU A 105 -9.43 20.98 -5.16
C GLU A 105 -10.43 21.64 -4.22
N GLY A 106 -11.67 21.14 -4.17
CA GLY A 106 -12.69 21.61 -3.25
C GLY A 106 -12.33 21.47 -1.78
N PHE A 107 -11.67 20.38 -1.40
CA PHE A 107 -11.09 20.20 -0.06
C PHE A 107 -9.84 21.05 0.20
N GLY A 108 -9.29 21.71 -0.83
CA GLY A 108 -8.04 22.46 -0.73
C GLY A 108 -6.81 21.58 -0.50
N CYS A 109 -6.85 20.31 -0.96
CA CYS A 109 -5.77 19.34 -0.82
C CYS A 109 -4.46 19.91 -1.38
N TYR A 110 -4.46 20.28 -2.65
CA TYR A 110 -3.28 20.78 -3.34
C TYR A 110 -2.79 22.11 -2.75
N LYS A 111 -3.72 23.04 -2.52
CA LYS A 111 -3.39 24.37 -1.94
C LYS A 111 -2.70 24.21 -0.58
N ARG A 112 -3.26 23.40 0.32
CA ARG A 112 -2.68 23.20 1.67
C ARG A 112 -1.32 22.51 1.63
N ARG A 113 -1.14 21.54 0.72
CA ARG A 113 0.13 20.87 0.49
C ARG A 113 1.17 21.87 -0.02
N ASP A 114 0.85 22.60 -1.08
CA ASP A 114 1.76 23.50 -1.77
C ASP A 114 2.15 24.69 -0.90
N GLU A 115 1.24 25.23 -0.08
CA GLU A 115 1.55 26.25 0.94
C GLU A 115 2.61 25.77 1.95
N ALA A 116 2.52 24.51 2.40
CA ALA A 116 3.50 23.95 3.33
C ALA A 116 4.85 23.74 2.64
N MET A 117 4.87 23.29 1.39
CA MET A 117 6.09 23.13 0.59
C MET A 117 6.77 24.48 0.32
N SER A 118 6.00 25.53 -0.01
CA SER A 118 6.52 26.88 -0.25
C SER A 118 7.14 27.53 1.00
N ARG A 119 6.71 27.14 2.21
CA ARG A 119 7.39 27.58 3.45
C ARG A 119 8.78 26.95 3.61
N VAL A 120 9.03 25.77 3.04
CA VAL A 120 10.33 25.10 3.06
C VAL A 120 11.21 25.58 1.90
N PHE A 121 10.62 25.71 0.73
CA PHE A 121 11.24 26.20 -0.51
C PHE A 121 10.43 27.38 -1.04
N PRO A 122 10.83 28.63 -0.73
CA PRO A 122 10.09 29.82 -1.21
C PRO A 122 9.94 29.91 -2.73
N GLU A 123 10.84 29.29 -3.48
CA GLU A 123 10.79 29.19 -4.94
C GLU A 123 9.85 28.12 -5.46
N TYR A 124 9.30 27.25 -4.62
CA TYR A 124 8.44 26.15 -5.04
C TYR A 124 7.15 26.66 -5.69
N ASN A 125 6.93 26.20 -6.92
CA ASN A 125 5.70 26.37 -7.68
C ASN A 125 5.33 25.01 -8.30
N PRO A 126 4.14 24.46 -8.07
CA PRO A 126 3.74 23.14 -8.58
C PRO A 126 3.66 23.06 -10.11
N LEU A 127 3.69 24.19 -10.84
CA LEU A 127 3.76 24.22 -12.30
C LEU A 127 5.19 24.02 -12.83
N ASP A 128 6.20 24.31 -12.01
CA ASP A 128 7.61 24.29 -12.39
C ASP A 128 8.41 23.21 -11.70
N PHE A 129 7.92 22.68 -10.56
CA PHE A 129 8.60 21.69 -9.76
C PHE A 129 7.70 20.47 -9.48
N LYS A 130 8.28 19.28 -9.61
CA LYS A 130 7.78 18.08 -8.97
C LYS A 130 8.31 17.99 -7.54
N SER A 131 7.64 17.24 -6.67
CA SER A 131 8.05 17.11 -5.27
C SER A 131 7.86 15.71 -4.73
N LYS A 132 8.72 15.32 -3.76
CA LYS A 132 8.59 14.08 -2.99
C LYS A 132 9.06 14.29 -1.55
N ILE A 133 8.50 13.50 -0.63
CA ILE A 133 9.00 13.37 0.75
C ILE A 133 9.77 12.06 0.85
N SER A 134 10.95 12.10 1.43
CA SER A 134 11.74 10.90 1.73
C SER A 134 12.10 10.84 3.21
N ILE A 135 12.27 9.62 3.71
CA ILE A 135 12.78 9.35 5.06
C ILE A 135 14.22 8.91 4.92
N LYS A 136 15.16 9.67 5.47
CA LYS A 136 16.56 9.25 5.57
C LYS A 136 16.72 8.41 6.84
N GLN A 137 16.49 7.14 6.73
CA GLN A 137 16.73 6.16 7.79
C GLN A 137 17.30 4.89 7.16
N ASN A 138 18.28 4.26 7.82
CA ASN A 138 18.71 2.92 7.45
C ASN A 138 18.21 1.95 8.53
N VAL A 139 17.28 1.05 8.17
CA VAL A 139 16.66 0.09 9.09
C VAL A 139 17.68 -0.89 9.67
N LEU A 140 18.80 -1.10 8.96
CA LEU A 140 19.87 -2.03 9.36
C LEU A 140 21.02 -1.34 10.13
N MET A 141 20.98 -0.02 10.28
CA MET A 141 22.02 0.74 10.99
C MET A 141 21.47 1.42 12.24
N GLN A 142 22.38 1.77 13.16
CA GLN A 142 22.05 2.35 14.48
C GLN A 142 21.05 3.51 14.43
N ASN A 143 20.26 3.58 15.49
CA ASN A 143 19.31 4.58 15.97
C ASN A 143 19.57 6.05 15.55
N MET A 144 19.48 6.32 14.26
CA MET A 144 19.30 7.70 13.82
C MET A 144 17.80 8.02 13.87
N PRO A 145 17.42 9.17 14.45
CA PRO A 145 16.03 9.60 14.37
C PRO A 145 15.61 9.69 12.90
N SER A 146 14.38 9.28 12.60
CA SER A 146 13.81 9.40 11.25
C SER A 146 13.78 10.89 10.86
N VAL A 147 14.57 11.27 9.88
CA VAL A 147 14.59 12.64 9.37
C VAL A 147 13.82 12.67 8.06
N PHE A 148 12.72 13.39 8.07
CA PHE A 148 11.96 13.64 6.85
C PHE A 148 12.64 14.74 6.04
N SER A 149 12.73 14.53 4.73
CA SER A 149 13.26 15.52 3.78
C SER A 149 12.22 15.78 2.70
N LEU A 150 12.04 17.06 2.36
CA LEU A 150 11.30 17.46 1.17
C LEU A 150 12.32 17.66 0.04
N THR A 151 12.08 17.00 -1.08
CA THR A 151 12.86 17.19 -2.32
C THR A 151 11.95 17.82 -3.36
N ILE A 152 12.44 18.88 -4.01
CA ILE A 152 11.82 19.47 -5.20
C ILE A 152 12.72 19.23 -6.40
N ILE A 153 12.10 18.99 -7.57
CA ILE A 153 12.78 18.65 -8.82
C ILE A 153 12.27 19.60 -9.89
N ASP A 154 13.17 20.37 -10.49
CA ASP A 154 12.83 21.30 -11.56
C ASP A 154 12.59 20.58 -12.91
N LYS A 155 12.21 21.34 -13.94
CA LYS A 155 11.99 20.84 -15.30
C LYS A 155 13.23 20.25 -15.98
N ASN A 156 14.42 20.57 -15.49
CA ASN A 156 15.70 20.08 -15.99
C ASN A 156 16.17 18.85 -15.23
N GLY A 157 15.39 18.38 -14.23
CA GLY A 157 15.76 17.27 -13.35
C GLY A 157 16.70 17.64 -12.21
N LEU A 158 16.97 18.92 -11.96
CA LEU A 158 17.81 19.34 -10.84
C LEU A 158 17.03 19.20 -9.52
N GLU A 159 17.60 18.40 -8.61
CA GLU A 159 17.01 18.13 -7.30
C GLU A 159 17.58 19.07 -6.23
N LYS A 160 16.69 19.59 -5.38
CA LYS A 160 17.03 20.28 -4.13
C LYS A 160 16.32 19.62 -2.97
N SER A 161 17.04 19.31 -1.91
CA SER A 161 16.50 18.64 -0.74
C SER A 161 16.78 19.41 0.54
N LYS A 162 15.77 19.56 1.41
CA LYS A 162 15.88 20.16 2.74
C LYS A 162 15.22 19.29 3.78
N ILE A 163 15.71 19.36 5.02
CA ILE A 163 15.01 18.76 6.17
C ILE A 163 13.63 19.39 6.26
N LEU A 164 12.61 18.52 6.39
CA LEU A 164 11.22 18.92 6.47
C LEU A 164 10.84 19.14 7.95
N PRO A 165 10.53 20.38 8.37
CA PRO A 165 10.10 20.65 9.73
C PRO A 165 8.79 19.89 10.03
N ILE A 166 8.59 19.48 11.28
CA ILE A 166 7.45 18.65 11.68
C ILE A 166 6.09 19.28 11.36
N ARG A 167 5.95 20.58 11.49
CA ARG A 167 4.71 21.31 11.18
C ARG A 167 4.34 21.16 9.71
N GLU A 168 5.30 21.41 8.83
CA GLU A 168 5.11 21.31 7.37
C GLU A 168 4.89 19.88 6.95
N TYR A 169 5.62 18.93 7.53
CA TYR A 169 5.40 17.48 7.34
C TYR A 169 3.96 17.08 7.66
N LEU A 170 3.48 17.41 8.85
CA LEU A 170 2.12 17.08 9.27
C LEU A 170 1.05 17.69 8.36
N GLN A 171 1.25 18.94 7.90
CA GLN A 171 0.32 19.59 6.98
C GLN A 171 0.31 18.92 5.60
N ILE A 172 1.48 18.58 5.06
CA ILE A 172 1.59 17.91 3.76
C ILE A 172 0.93 16.54 3.82
N VAL A 173 1.23 15.75 4.85
CA VAL A 173 0.64 14.42 5.05
C VAL A 173 -0.88 14.51 5.21
N ALA A 174 -1.37 15.43 6.06
CA ALA A 174 -2.80 15.62 6.27
C ALA A 174 -3.54 16.01 4.97
N ALA A 175 -2.94 16.90 4.17
CA ALA A 175 -3.48 17.29 2.88
C ALA A 175 -3.46 16.11 1.88
N SER A 176 -2.36 15.37 1.79
CA SER A 176 -2.22 14.21 0.90
C SER A 176 -3.19 13.07 1.25
N ASN A 177 -3.51 12.92 2.54
CA ASN A 177 -4.47 11.90 3.00
C ASN A 177 -5.90 12.13 2.49
N PHE A 178 -6.26 13.33 2.01
CA PHE A 178 -7.51 13.54 1.30
C PHE A 178 -7.63 12.67 0.05
N LYS A 179 -6.52 12.41 -0.66
CA LYS A 179 -6.52 11.55 -1.85
C LYS A 179 -7.09 10.18 -1.55
N GLN A 180 -6.58 9.51 -0.52
CA GLN A 180 -7.03 8.16 -0.15
C GLN A 180 -8.45 8.16 0.43
N ARG A 181 -8.81 9.16 1.22
CA ARG A 181 -10.19 9.27 1.76
C ARG A 181 -11.21 9.57 0.67
N SER A 182 -10.88 10.40 -0.32
CA SER A 182 -11.76 10.64 -1.47
C SER A 182 -11.94 9.38 -2.31
N ARG A 183 -10.86 8.62 -2.55
CA ARG A 183 -10.94 7.32 -3.23
C ARG A 183 -11.86 6.35 -2.48
N MET A 184 -11.67 6.20 -1.17
CA MET A 184 -12.52 5.34 -0.34
C MET A 184 -13.98 5.75 -0.41
N SER A 185 -14.29 7.04 -0.31
CA SER A 185 -15.66 7.54 -0.40
C SER A 185 -16.33 7.17 -1.73
N MET A 186 -15.60 7.25 -2.86
CA MET A 186 -16.11 6.85 -4.17
C MET A 186 -16.28 5.34 -4.30
N LEU A 187 -15.37 4.54 -3.71
CA LEU A 187 -15.52 3.08 -3.69
C LEU A 187 -16.79 2.68 -2.94
N TYR A 188 -17.05 3.27 -1.77
CA TYR A 188 -18.26 3.01 -1.00
C TYR A 188 -19.53 3.54 -1.70
N TYR A 189 -19.49 4.70 -2.38
CA TYR A 189 -20.61 5.15 -3.21
C TYR A 189 -21.03 4.08 -4.23
N HIS A 190 -20.07 3.54 -4.99
CA HIS A 190 -20.38 2.50 -5.96
C HIS A 190 -20.78 1.16 -5.31
N ALA A 191 -20.21 0.84 -4.16
CA ALA A 191 -20.57 -0.36 -3.42
C ALA A 191 -22.02 -0.29 -2.93
N GLU A 192 -22.42 0.81 -2.33
CA GLU A 192 -23.79 1.03 -1.85
C GLU A 192 -24.80 1.03 -3.01
N ALA A 193 -24.49 1.75 -4.10
CA ALA A 193 -25.36 1.84 -5.27
C ALA A 193 -25.62 0.47 -5.96
N ASN A 194 -24.69 -0.49 -5.82
CA ASN A 194 -24.80 -1.83 -6.40
C ASN A 194 -25.13 -2.92 -5.36
N HIS A 195 -25.22 -2.58 -4.08
CA HIS A 195 -25.30 -3.53 -2.97
C HIS A 195 -24.11 -4.50 -2.93
N TYR A 196 -22.92 -3.99 -3.18
CA TYR A 196 -21.64 -4.70 -3.21
C TYR A 196 -20.80 -4.42 -1.97
N ALA A 197 -19.76 -5.21 -1.74
CA ALA A 197 -18.74 -4.98 -0.71
C ALA A 197 -17.53 -4.24 -1.31
N VAL A 198 -16.86 -3.42 -0.52
CA VAL A 198 -15.57 -2.85 -0.88
C VAL A 198 -14.48 -3.87 -0.55
N ILE A 199 -13.75 -4.30 -1.58
CA ILE A 199 -12.62 -5.23 -1.45
C ILE A 199 -11.34 -4.42 -1.40
N GLY A 200 -10.69 -4.45 -0.25
CA GLY A 200 -9.42 -3.76 -0.01
C GLY A 200 -8.24 -4.46 -0.66
N THR A 201 -7.22 -3.68 -0.91
CA THR A 201 -6.02 -4.10 -1.61
C THR A 201 -4.73 -4.10 -0.78
N PRO A 202 -4.72 -3.65 0.50
CA PRO A 202 -3.50 -3.68 1.30
C PRO A 202 -2.99 -5.10 1.54
N ASN A 203 -1.67 -5.26 1.42
CA ASN A 203 -0.94 -6.47 1.82
C ASN A 203 -0.56 -6.43 3.31
N LYS A 204 0.06 -7.51 3.82
CA LYS A 204 0.43 -7.63 5.23
C LYS A 204 1.30 -6.48 5.73
N HIS A 205 2.31 -6.06 4.98
CA HIS A 205 3.18 -4.97 5.42
C HIS A 205 2.47 -3.64 5.49
N GLU A 206 1.57 -3.36 4.56
CA GLU A 206 0.77 -2.14 4.59
C GLU A 206 -0.12 -2.11 5.83
N VAL A 207 -0.78 -3.22 6.13
CA VAL A 207 -1.64 -3.35 7.32
C VAL A 207 -0.83 -3.27 8.62
N GLU A 208 0.19 -4.12 8.77
CA GLU A 208 0.91 -4.30 10.04
C GLU A 208 1.84 -3.13 10.37
N GLN A 209 2.47 -2.51 9.37
CA GLN A 209 3.34 -1.36 9.58
C GLN A 209 2.58 -0.02 9.54
N GLY A 210 1.28 -0.03 9.24
CA GLY A 210 0.45 1.17 9.16
C GLY A 210 0.75 2.03 7.93
N PHE A 211 1.12 1.41 6.82
CA PHE A 211 1.32 2.10 5.54
C PHE A 211 0.00 2.24 4.79
N PHE A 212 -0.97 2.82 5.44
CA PHE A 212 -2.29 3.14 4.89
C PHE A 212 -2.87 4.38 5.59
N VAL A 213 -3.86 4.97 4.98
CA VAL A 213 -4.62 6.08 5.57
C VAL A 213 -5.87 5.52 6.26
N LYS A 214 -5.99 5.76 7.56
CA LYS A 214 -7.18 5.37 8.33
C LYS A 214 -8.42 6.00 7.70
N TYR A 215 -9.42 5.16 7.39
CA TYR A 215 -10.63 5.55 6.64
C TYR A 215 -10.32 6.11 5.23
N GLY A 216 -9.20 5.70 4.65
CA GLY A 216 -8.85 5.87 3.25
C GLY A 216 -8.69 4.49 2.61
N ASP A 217 -7.52 4.18 2.08
CA ASP A 217 -7.18 2.84 1.58
C ASP A 217 -7.19 1.74 2.65
N GLY A 218 -7.09 2.09 3.94
CA GLY A 218 -7.38 1.20 5.05
C GLY A 218 -8.87 0.95 5.32
N GLY A 219 -9.77 1.63 4.60
CA GLY A 219 -11.22 1.46 4.70
C GLY A 219 -11.73 0.46 3.66
N ALA A 220 -12.05 -0.75 4.09
CA ALA A 220 -12.61 -1.81 3.25
C ALA A 220 -13.48 -2.74 4.09
N ASP A 221 -14.37 -3.50 3.43
CA ASP A 221 -15.18 -4.52 4.10
C ASP A 221 -14.41 -5.84 4.25
N VAL A 222 -13.55 -6.16 3.28
CA VAL A 222 -12.68 -7.36 3.27
C VAL A 222 -11.32 -7.04 2.66
N MET A 223 -10.26 -7.70 3.14
CA MET A 223 -8.88 -7.54 2.66
C MET A 223 -8.28 -8.91 2.32
N PRO A 224 -8.49 -9.43 1.10
CA PRO A 224 -8.13 -10.81 0.75
C PRO A 224 -6.63 -11.11 0.78
N ILE A 225 -5.78 -10.09 0.66
CA ILE A 225 -4.31 -10.23 0.71
C ILE A 225 -3.68 -9.61 1.96
N GLY A 226 -4.50 -9.19 2.94
CA GLY A 226 -4.03 -8.50 4.16
C GLY A 226 -3.10 -9.32 5.06
N ASP A 227 -3.10 -10.64 4.94
CA ASP A 227 -2.21 -11.54 5.66
C ASP A 227 -1.01 -12.03 4.83
N LEU A 228 -0.90 -11.61 3.56
CA LEU A 228 0.14 -12.08 2.64
C LEU A 228 1.36 -11.14 2.64
N TYR A 229 2.54 -11.72 2.73
CA TYR A 229 3.80 -11.04 2.46
C TYR A 229 3.88 -10.61 0.99
N LYS A 230 4.68 -9.59 0.70
CA LYS A 230 4.81 -9.07 -0.68
C LYS A 230 5.24 -10.12 -1.67
N ASN A 231 6.21 -10.97 -1.31
CA ASN A 231 6.64 -12.08 -2.18
C ASN A 231 5.51 -13.08 -2.45
N GLN A 232 4.66 -13.37 -1.45
CA GLN A 232 3.50 -14.24 -1.63
C GLN A 232 2.43 -13.61 -2.55
N VAL A 233 2.29 -12.29 -2.52
CA VAL A 233 1.44 -11.56 -3.50
C VAL A 233 1.97 -11.75 -4.92
N TYR A 234 3.29 -11.73 -5.12
CA TYR A 234 3.91 -12.02 -6.42
C TYR A 234 3.68 -13.49 -6.85
N GLU A 235 3.85 -14.46 -5.95
CA GLU A 235 3.54 -15.88 -6.26
C GLU A 235 2.07 -16.06 -6.69
N LEU A 236 1.12 -15.40 -6.01
CA LEU A 236 -0.29 -15.42 -6.42
C LEU A 236 -0.54 -14.66 -7.73
N ALA A 237 0.17 -13.57 -7.99
CA ALA A 237 0.04 -12.83 -9.24
C ALA A 237 0.43 -13.68 -10.45
N GLU A 238 1.52 -14.44 -10.35
CA GLU A 238 1.95 -15.39 -11.36
C GLU A 238 0.92 -16.52 -11.53
N TYR A 239 0.48 -17.14 -10.43
CA TYR A 239 -0.50 -18.22 -10.44
C TYR A 239 -1.86 -17.80 -11.03
N LEU A 240 -2.32 -16.59 -10.73
CA LEU A 240 -3.56 -16.00 -11.24
C LEU A 240 -3.41 -15.44 -12.65
N GLU A 241 -2.21 -15.55 -13.22
CA GLU A 241 -1.87 -15.02 -14.54
C GLU A 241 -2.14 -13.51 -14.69
N VAL A 242 -1.84 -12.71 -13.66
CA VAL A 242 -1.85 -11.25 -13.79
C VAL A 242 -0.94 -10.83 -14.96
N PRO A 243 -1.29 -9.79 -15.75
CA PRO A 243 -0.44 -9.36 -16.86
C PRO A 243 1.02 -9.12 -16.44
N LYS A 244 1.95 -9.67 -17.24
CA LYS A 244 3.38 -9.71 -16.90
C LYS A 244 3.96 -8.32 -16.67
N GLU A 245 3.52 -7.34 -17.43
CA GLU A 245 3.95 -5.95 -17.31
C GLU A 245 3.57 -5.32 -15.96
N ILE A 246 2.48 -5.80 -15.33
CA ILE A 246 2.10 -5.38 -13.98
C ILE A 246 2.98 -6.08 -12.94
N ILE A 247 3.31 -7.37 -13.14
CA ILE A 247 4.18 -8.13 -12.24
C ILE A 247 5.60 -7.55 -12.24
N GLU A 248 6.12 -7.17 -13.40
CA GLU A 248 7.47 -6.62 -13.57
C GLU A 248 7.58 -5.14 -13.18
N ARG A 249 6.46 -4.45 -12.99
CA ARG A 249 6.45 -3.03 -12.61
C ARG A 249 6.94 -2.85 -11.18
N THR A 250 7.90 -1.94 -10.98
CA THR A 250 8.32 -1.55 -9.64
C THR A 250 7.15 -0.89 -8.88
N PRO A 251 6.84 -1.34 -7.64
CA PRO A 251 5.80 -0.71 -6.83
C PRO A 251 6.15 0.75 -6.50
N THR A 252 5.33 1.68 -6.98
CA THR A 252 5.49 3.12 -6.74
C THR A 252 4.38 3.64 -5.83
N THR A 253 4.58 4.84 -5.30
CA THR A 253 3.54 5.58 -4.57
C THR A 253 3.02 6.71 -5.45
N ASP A 254 1.72 6.79 -5.69
CA ASP A 254 1.07 7.91 -6.40
C ASP A 254 0.69 9.05 -5.42
N THR A 255 1.48 9.25 -4.36
CA THR A 255 1.18 10.24 -3.31
C THR A 255 1.65 11.63 -3.70
N TYR A 256 2.81 11.72 -4.35
CA TYR A 256 3.47 12.97 -4.74
C TYR A 256 3.67 13.05 -6.26
N SER A 257 3.95 14.25 -6.75
CA SER A 257 4.13 14.51 -8.19
C SER A 257 5.46 13.96 -8.76
N ALA A 258 6.47 13.72 -7.93
CA ALA A 258 7.69 13.02 -8.31
C ALA A 258 7.53 11.52 -8.05
N GLU A 259 8.00 10.70 -8.98
CA GLU A 259 8.01 9.24 -8.84
C GLU A 259 8.87 8.81 -7.65
N GLN A 260 8.36 7.84 -6.91
CA GLN A 260 9.03 7.26 -5.76
C GLN A 260 8.56 5.84 -5.52
N THR A 261 9.50 4.93 -5.21
CA THR A 261 9.14 3.56 -4.85
C THR A 261 8.59 3.48 -3.42
N GLN A 262 7.79 2.45 -3.14
CA GLN A 262 7.32 2.18 -1.77
C GLN A 262 8.48 1.85 -0.83
N GLU A 263 9.50 1.16 -1.34
CA GLU A 263 10.73 0.85 -0.60
C GLU A 263 11.49 2.13 -0.20
N GLU A 264 11.66 3.07 -1.14
CA GLU A 264 12.33 4.35 -0.88
C GLU A 264 11.51 5.26 0.05
N PHE A 265 10.18 5.26 -0.10
CA PHE A 265 9.31 6.16 0.65
C PHE A 265 9.09 5.73 2.09
N PHE A 266 8.82 4.43 2.33
CA PHE A 266 8.34 3.98 3.62
C PHE A 266 9.14 2.84 4.25
N TYR A 267 9.45 1.80 3.47
CA TYR A 267 9.99 0.56 4.04
C TYR A 267 11.48 0.65 4.31
N GLN A 268 12.25 1.36 3.48
CA GLN A 268 13.70 1.54 3.58
C GLN A 268 14.50 0.21 3.48
N LEU A 269 13.87 -0.81 2.94
CA LEU A 269 14.40 -2.14 2.69
C LEU A 269 13.78 -2.69 1.41
N PRO A 270 14.53 -3.49 0.62
CA PRO A 270 13.94 -4.27 -0.46
C PRO A 270 12.90 -5.26 0.08
N PHE A 271 11.79 -5.45 -0.63
CA PHE A 271 10.69 -6.30 -0.16
C PHE A 271 11.11 -7.72 0.19
N HIS A 272 12.00 -8.34 -0.60
CA HIS A 272 12.47 -9.70 -0.33
C HIS A 272 13.18 -9.83 1.03
N LEU A 273 13.90 -8.79 1.44
CA LEU A 273 14.57 -8.75 2.74
C LEU A 273 13.60 -8.34 3.85
N LEU A 274 12.72 -7.39 3.56
CA LEU A 274 11.67 -6.95 4.49
C LEU A 274 10.77 -8.10 4.93
N ASP A 275 10.27 -8.91 3.99
CA ASP A 275 9.41 -10.05 4.25
C ASP A 275 10.08 -11.06 5.21
N LEU A 276 11.33 -11.40 4.94
CA LEU A 276 12.09 -12.38 5.74
C LEU A 276 12.40 -11.85 7.14
N LEU A 277 12.84 -10.60 7.25
CA LEU A 277 13.10 -9.98 8.54
C LEU A 277 11.82 -9.84 9.38
N TRP A 278 10.70 -9.44 8.74
CA TRP A 278 9.41 -9.35 9.42
C TRP A 278 8.92 -10.71 9.89
N TYR A 279 9.01 -11.73 9.04
CA TYR A 279 8.67 -13.10 9.42
C TYR A 279 9.53 -13.59 10.60
N GLY A 280 10.83 -13.30 10.57
CA GLY A 280 11.73 -13.64 11.67
C GLY A 280 11.31 -12.98 12.98
N TRP A 281 11.00 -11.69 12.96
CA TRP A 281 10.52 -10.94 14.12
C TRP A 281 9.19 -11.45 14.65
N GLU A 282 8.19 -11.57 13.78
CA GLU A 282 6.83 -11.98 14.13
C GLU A 282 6.79 -13.39 14.73
N ASN A 283 7.63 -14.30 14.23
CA ASN A 283 7.71 -15.68 14.69
C ASN A 283 8.80 -15.90 15.76
N GLY A 284 9.43 -14.84 16.29
CA GLY A 284 10.37 -14.89 17.39
C GLY A 284 11.68 -15.64 17.08
N TYR A 285 12.16 -15.61 15.83
CA TYR A 285 13.48 -16.14 15.47
C TYR A 285 14.58 -15.28 16.05
N GLN A 286 15.66 -15.93 16.50
CA GLN A 286 16.78 -15.21 17.08
C GLN A 286 17.57 -14.45 15.99
N PRO A 287 18.08 -13.24 16.30
CA PRO A 287 18.83 -12.44 15.35
C PRO A 287 20.02 -13.16 14.70
N ASP A 288 20.72 -14.01 15.47
CA ASP A 288 21.85 -14.81 14.96
C ASP A 288 21.43 -15.83 13.90
N GLU A 289 20.28 -16.48 14.10
CA GLU A 289 19.72 -17.47 13.17
C GLU A 289 19.32 -16.81 11.85
N VAL A 290 18.58 -15.70 11.95
CA VAL A 290 18.13 -14.94 10.79
C VAL A 290 19.32 -14.29 10.07
N GLY A 291 20.25 -13.73 10.82
CA GLY A 291 21.46 -13.11 10.27
C GLY A 291 22.28 -14.08 9.43
N LYS A 292 22.50 -15.31 9.90
CA LYS A 292 23.20 -16.36 9.15
C LYS A 292 22.52 -16.70 7.83
N ALA A 293 21.18 -16.76 7.80
CA ALA A 293 20.42 -17.09 6.60
C ALA A 293 20.40 -15.95 5.58
N LEU A 294 20.48 -14.69 6.03
CA LEU A 294 20.33 -13.48 5.21
C LEU A 294 21.66 -12.78 4.90
N ASP A 295 22.80 -13.33 5.33
CA ASP A 295 24.12 -12.71 5.22
C ASP A 295 24.19 -11.32 5.93
N LEU A 296 23.51 -11.21 7.09
CA LEU A 296 23.48 -10.02 7.95
C LEU A 296 24.13 -10.31 9.30
N SER A 297 24.65 -9.28 9.96
CA SER A 297 25.06 -9.41 11.36
C SER A 297 23.82 -9.52 12.28
N ALA A 298 23.97 -10.22 13.40
CA ALA A 298 22.90 -10.29 14.41
C ALA A 298 22.47 -8.90 14.90
N GLU A 299 23.38 -7.95 14.93
CA GLU A 299 23.10 -6.57 15.33
C GLU A 299 22.22 -5.84 14.31
N GLN A 300 22.47 -6.01 13.01
CA GLN A 300 21.60 -5.50 11.94
C GLN A 300 20.18 -6.04 12.03
N VAL A 301 20.03 -7.36 12.24
CA VAL A 301 18.72 -7.99 12.44
C VAL A 301 18.02 -7.45 13.68
N LYS A 302 18.74 -7.32 14.80
CA LYS A 302 18.22 -6.74 16.04
C LYS A 302 17.71 -5.30 15.83
N HIS A 303 18.42 -4.48 15.08
CA HIS A 303 17.98 -3.13 14.74
C HIS A 303 16.72 -3.11 13.87
N ALA A 304 16.64 -4.02 12.90
CA ALA A 304 15.42 -4.18 12.09
C ALA A 304 14.22 -4.54 13.00
N TYR A 305 14.37 -5.51 13.91
CA TYR A 305 13.32 -5.92 14.84
C TYR A 305 12.86 -4.78 15.74
N GLN A 306 13.78 -4.02 16.32
CA GLN A 306 13.46 -2.84 17.13
C GLN A 306 12.71 -1.77 16.32
N THR A 307 13.07 -1.61 15.07
CA THR A 307 12.38 -0.68 14.16
C THR A 307 10.95 -1.15 13.85
N PHE A 308 10.75 -2.45 13.62
CA PHE A 308 9.43 -3.04 13.41
C PHE A 308 8.54 -2.91 14.64
N GLU A 309 9.05 -3.26 15.82
CA GLU A 309 8.32 -3.11 17.08
C GLU A 309 7.85 -1.65 17.29
N ARG A 310 8.77 -0.70 17.09
CA ARG A 310 8.45 0.73 17.22
C ARG A 310 7.40 1.17 16.20
N LYS A 311 7.53 0.79 14.91
CA LYS A 311 6.54 1.11 13.86
C LYS A 311 5.19 0.50 14.21
N ASN A 312 5.14 -0.78 14.54
CA ASN A 312 3.90 -1.48 14.89
C ASN A 312 3.18 -0.78 16.05
N LYS A 313 3.90 -0.44 17.13
CA LYS A 313 3.36 0.28 18.29
C LYS A 313 2.88 1.69 17.94
N THR A 314 3.64 2.46 17.19
CA THR A 314 3.28 3.85 16.85
C THR A 314 2.13 3.95 15.85
N THR A 315 1.89 2.91 15.07
CA THR A 315 0.80 2.83 14.08
C THR A 315 -0.41 2.03 14.55
N GLU A 316 -0.38 1.47 15.75
CA GLU A 316 -1.46 0.64 16.31
C GLU A 316 -2.81 1.36 16.26
N TYR A 317 -2.85 2.66 16.59
CA TYR A 317 -4.08 3.45 16.58
C TYR A 317 -4.77 3.50 15.19
N LEU A 318 -4.02 3.30 14.10
CA LEU A 318 -4.58 3.26 12.75
C LEU A 318 -5.51 2.05 12.56
N ARG A 319 -5.17 0.92 13.21
CA ARG A 319 -5.90 -0.35 13.16
C ARG A 319 -7.02 -0.46 14.19
N MET A 320 -7.02 0.43 15.20
CA MET A 320 -8.03 0.40 16.27
C MET A 320 -9.40 0.80 15.76
N SER A 321 -10.41 0.04 16.16
CA SER A 321 -11.81 0.45 16.07
C SER A 321 -12.07 1.68 16.96
N PRO A 322 -13.15 2.44 16.72
CA PRO A 322 -13.54 3.53 17.62
C PRO A 322 -13.70 3.03 19.07
N ILE A 323 -13.07 3.74 20.01
CA ILE A 323 -13.16 3.42 21.43
C ILE A 323 -14.58 3.74 21.91
N ARG A 324 -15.22 2.79 22.62
CA ARG A 324 -16.63 2.92 23.07
C ARG A 324 -16.80 2.86 24.60
N ASP A 325 -15.76 2.47 25.33
CA ASP A 325 -15.84 2.21 26.77
C ASP A 325 -15.74 3.50 27.59
N TYR A 326 -16.81 4.31 27.53
CA TYR A 326 -16.97 5.54 28.33
C TYR A 326 -18.00 5.39 29.46
N LYS A 327 -18.34 4.12 29.83
CA LYS A 327 -19.29 3.82 30.91
C LYS A 327 -18.56 3.46 32.20
#